data_66163efa2bbe8c348aaa6d9e4a2ddcd4
#
_entry.id   66163efa2bbe8c348aaa6d9e4a2ddcd4
#
_cell.length_a   1.000
_cell.length_b   1.000
_cell.length_c   1.000
_cell.angle_alpha   90.00
_cell.angle_beta   90.00
_cell.angle_gamma   90.00
#
_symmetry.space_group_name_H-M   'P 1'
#
loop_
_entity.id
_entity.type
_entity.pdbx_description
1 polymer ?
#
loop_
_entity_poly.entity_id
_entity_poly.type
_entity_poly.pdbx_seq_one_letter_code
_entity_poly.pdbx_strand_id
1 'polypeptide(L)'
;CADHHRGFYDDVGSFSGCAQTSEGPALEYVRTVLNRGKATPEEMWGPVGTETWAYNDALINAEKLRGTPMYISNGSGVAGQSDMVYRPHMHGDLGFAAGTVIIGGAIEGATNLCTHDLKARLDAAGIGADWNFRPTGTHQWEYWKQDLRDSWPTIARAFGME
;
A
#
# COMPACT_ATOMS: atom_id res chain seq x y z
N CYS A 1 -6.89 2.58 -10.65
CA CYS A 1 -6.70 1.92 -11.97
C CYS A 1 -7.64 0.72 -12.11
N ALA A 2 -7.45 -0.39 -11.38
CA ALA A 2 -8.30 -1.59 -11.52
C ALA A 2 -9.77 -1.32 -11.21
N ASP A 3 -10.07 -0.44 -10.26
CA ASP A 3 -11.40 0.02 -9.89
C ASP A 3 -12.16 0.73 -11.03
N HIS A 4 -11.46 1.36 -11.97
CA HIS A 4 -12.04 2.07 -13.11
C HIS A 4 -11.98 1.31 -14.43
N HIS A 5 -11.19 0.24 -14.51
CA HIS A 5 -10.95 -0.53 -15.74
C HIS A 5 -11.30 -2.01 -15.53
N ARG A 6 -12.57 -2.27 -15.20
CA ARG A 6 -13.09 -3.62 -14.96
C ARG A 6 -12.85 -4.53 -16.16
N GLY A 7 -12.29 -5.71 -15.91
CA GLY A 7 -11.99 -6.70 -16.94
C GLY A 7 -10.74 -6.40 -17.77
N PHE A 8 -10.00 -5.33 -17.46
CA PHE A 8 -8.70 -5.07 -18.06
C PHE A 8 -7.55 -5.67 -17.24
N TYR A 9 -7.69 -5.71 -15.92
CA TYR A 9 -6.72 -6.30 -15.01
C TYR A 9 -7.25 -7.63 -14.48
N ASP A 10 -6.45 -8.68 -14.55
CA ASP A 10 -6.81 -10.02 -14.10
C ASP A 10 -6.71 -10.17 -12.59
N ASP A 11 -5.80 -9.40 -11.95
CA ASP A 11 -5.60 -9.37 -10.51
C ASP A 11 -5.12 -8.01 -10.00
N VAL A 12 -5.08 -7.84 -8.68
CA VAL A 12 -4.52 -6.66 -8.01
C VAL A 12 -3.60 -7.11 -6.87
N GLY A 13 -2.33 -6.72 -6.95
CA GLY A 13 -1.38 -6.81 -5.85
C GLY A 13 -1.14 -5.45 -5.20
N SER A 14 -1.25 -5.35 -3.87
CA SER A 14 -0.89 -4.15 -3.10
C SER A 14 0.05 -4.53 -1.98
N PHE A 15 1.28 -4.04 -2.06
CA PHE A 15 2.33 -4.28 -1.06
C PHE A 15 2.64 -2.97 -0.33
N SER A 16 2.17 -2.84 0.90
CA SER A 16 2.32 -1.62 1.73
C SER A 16 1.73 -0.37 1.08
N GLY A 17 0.62 -0.51 0.36
CA GLY A 17 -0.09 0.60 -0.28
C GLY A 17 -1.09 1.26 0.66
N CYS A 18 -1.45 2.52 0.36
CA CYS A 18 -2.58 3.21 0.98
C CYS A 18 -3.66 3.46 -0.06
N ALA A 19 -4.84 2.88 0.12
CA ALA A 19 -5.95 3.00 -0.80
C ALA A 19 -6.70 4.33 -0.68
N GLN A 20 -6.63 4.98 0.48
CA GLN A 20 -7.27 6.25 0.76
C GLN A 20 -6.33 7.40 0.38
N THR A 21 -6.84 8.39 -0.36
CA THR A 21 -6.04 9.52 -0.84
C THR A 21 -6.72 10.88 -0.67
N SER A 22 -8.04 10.90 -0.55
CA SER A 22 -8.84 12.12 -0.64
C SER A 22 -9.23 12.74 0.70
N GLU A 23 -9.16 11.98 1.79
CA GLU A 23 -9.69 12.38 3.10
C GLU A 23 -8.79 11.96 4.27
N GLY A 24 -9.05 12.55 5.44
CA GLY A 24 -8.47 12.18 6.71
C GLY A 24 -6.95 12.23 6.76
N PRO A 25 -6.33 11.38 7.60
CA PRO A 25 -4.86 11.33 7.73
C PRO A 25 -4.15 10.94 6.43
N ALA A 26 -4.80 10.18 5.56
CA ALA A 26 -4.21 9.74 4.31
C ALA A 26 -3.91 10.90 3.35
N LEU A 27 -4.75 11.92 3.31
CA LEU A 27 -4.47 13.14 2.54
C LEU A 27 -3.19 13.84 3.03
N GLU A 28 -2.92 13.84 4.34
CA GLU A 28 -1.69 14.41 4.89
C GLU A 28 -0.45 13.58 4.51
N TYR A 29 -0.59 12.26 4.35
CA TYR A 29 0.48 11.43 3.81
C TYR A 29 0.75 11.76 2.34
N VAL A 30 -0.30 11.95 1.53
CA VAL A 30 -0.17 12.41 0.14
C VAL A 30 0.55 13.77 0.08
N ARG A 31 0.14 14.74 0.90
CA ARG A 31 0.81 16.06 1.01
C ARG A 31 2.29 15.92 1.34
N THR A 32 2.61 15.07 2.32
CA THR A 32 4.00 14.83 2.74
C THR A 32 4.86 14.26 1.61
N VAL A 33 4.33 13.29 0.87
CA VAL A 33 5.03 12.68 -0.27
C VAL A 33 5.23 13.71 -1.39
N LEU A 34 4.19 14.46 -1.75
CA LEU A 34 4.25 15.48 -2.79
C LEU A 34 5.23 16.59 -2.44
N ASN A 35 5.24 17.07 -1.20
CA ASN A 35 6.18 18.08 -0.72
C ASN A 35 7.65 17.63 -0.88
N ARG A 36 7.96 16.36 -0.66
CA ARG A 36 9.31 15.81 -0.92
C ARG A 36 9.68 15.89 -2.40
N GLY A 37 8.70 15.74 -3.29
CA GLY A 37 8.83 15.91 -4.74
C GLY A 37 8.73 17.37 -5.19
N LYS A 38 8.58 18.33 -4.26
CA LYS A 38 8.34 19.77 -4.55
C LYS A 38 7.08 19.99 -5.40
N ALA A 39 6.06 19.19 -5.17
CA ALA A 39 4.74 19.29 -5.79
C ALA A 39 3.64 19.54 -4.76
N THR A 40 2.48 19.96 -5.21
CA THR A 40 1.28 20.20 -4.40
C THR A 40 0.16 19.21 -4.75
N PRO A 41 -0.81 19.01 -3.86
CA PRO A 41 -2.00 18.22 -4.17
C PRO A 41 -2.77 18.74 -5.40
N GLU A 42 -2.84 20.06 -5.54
CA GLU A 42 -3.53 20.74 -6.64
C GLU A 42 -2.88 20.46 -8.01
N GLU A 43 -1.55 20.32 -8.04
CA GLU A 43 -0.81 19.92 -9.25
C GLU A 43 -1.03 18.45 -9.61
N MET A 44 -1.40 17.61 -8.63
CA MET A 44 -1.66 16.19 -8.86
C MET A 44 -3.04 15.96 -9.51
N TRP A 45 -4.12 16.46 -8.86
CA TRP A 45 -5.51 16.18 -9.27
C TRP A 45 -6.44 17.42 -9.17
N GLY A 46 -5.90 18.61 -9.15
CA GLY A 46 -6.66 19.83 -8.97
C GLY A 46 -7.06 20.08 -7.50
N PRO A 47 -7.99 21.01 -7.24
CA PRO A 47 -8.36 21.38 -5.88
C PRO A 47 -8.80 20.18 -5.05
N VAL A 48 -8.28 20.07 -3.82
CA VAL A 48 -8.63 19.02 -2.87
C VAL A 48 -10.14 19.04 -2.57
N GLY A 49 -10.73 17.85 -2.44
CA GLY A 49 -12.16 17.69 -2.15
C GLY A 49 -13.07 17.74 -3.37
N THR A 50 -12.51 17.81 -4.59
CA THR A 50 -13.29 17.72 -5.83
C THR A 50 -13.60 16.28 -6.22
N GLU A 51 -14.52 16.10 -7.19
CA GLU A 51 -14.87 14.80 -7.75
C GLU A 51 -13.65 14.05 -8.33
N THR A 52 -12.66 14.77 -8.82
CA THR A 52 -11.41 14.18 -9.33
C THR A 52 -10.66 13.43 -8.23
N TRP A 53 -10.64 13.97 -7.01
CA TRP A 53 -10.03 13.31 -5.86
C TRP A 53 -10.81 12.06 -5.46
N ALA A 54 -12.14 12.16 -5.36
CA ALA A 54 -12.99 11.01 -5.08
C ALA A 54 -12.89 9.92 -6.18
N TYR A 55 -12.79 10.32 -7.44
CA TYR A 55 -12.59 9.41 -8.57
C TYR A 55 -11.27 8.61 -8.43
N ASN A 56 -10.20 9.24 -7.95
CA ASN A 56 -8.88 8.61 -7.80
C ASN A 56 -8.66 7.96 -6.43
N ASP A 57 -9.65 7.96 -5.54
CA ASP A 57 -9.57 7.32 -4.22
C ASP A 57 -10.08 5.88 -4.28
N ALA A 58 -9.16 4.93 -4.13
CA ALA A 58 -9.49 3.51 -4.24
C ALA A 58 -10.35 3.01 -3.07
N LEU A 59 -10.29 3.64 -1.89
CA LEU A 59 -11.16 3.30 -0.76
C LEU A 59 -12.61 3.67 -1.04
N ILE A 60 -12.86 4.87 -1.59
CA ILE A 60 -14.19 5.31 -2.01
C ILE A 60 -14.74 4.37 -3.10
N ASN A 61 -13.88 3.96 -4.01
CA ASN A 61 -14.24 3.13 -5.17
C ASN A 61 -14.09 1.62 -4.92
N ALA A 62 -13.86 1.17 -3.69
CA ALA A 62 -13.51 -0.20 -3.36
C ALA A 62 -14.51 -1.25 -3.87
N GLU A 63 -15.81 -0.93 -3.91
CA GLU A 63 -16.85 -1.85 -4.40
C GLU A 63 -16.71 -2.17 -5.90
N LYS A 64 -16.02 -1.34 -6.65
CA LYS A 64 -15.72 -1.59 -8.07
C LYS A 64 -14.71 -2.73 -8.27
N LEU A 65 -14.00 -3.12 -7.22
CA LEU A 65 -13.07 -4.25 -7.22
C LEU A 65 -13.75 -5.62 -7.09
N ARG A 66 -15.06 -5.65 -6.94
CA ARG A 66 -15.84 -6.89 -6.81
C ARG A 66 -15.58 -7.84 -7.99
N GLY A 67 -15.16 -9.07 -7.67
CA GLY A 67 -14.83 -10.11 -8.64
C GLY A 67 -13.40 -10.09 -9.16
N THR A 68 -12.59 -9.10 -8.76
CA THR A 68 -11.15 -9.09 -9.07
C THR A 68 -10.39 -9.82 -7.96
N PRO A 69 -9.60 -10.85 -8.26
CA PRO A 69 -8.67 -11.45 -7.30
C PRO A 69 -7.71 -10.39 -6.74
N MET A 70 -7.48 -10.41 -5.43
CA MET A 70 -6.64 -9.42 -4.77
C MET A 70 -5.72 -10.07 -3.76
N TYR A 71 -4.44 -9.69 -3.77
CA TYR A 71 -3.49 -9.95 -2.69
C TYR A 71 -3.04 -8.63 -2.08
N ILE A 72 -3.25 -8.47 -0.78
CA ILE A 72 -2.97 -7.20 -0.09
C ILE A 72 -2.14 -7.48 1.15
N SER A 73 -0.96 -6.87 1.21
CA SER A 73 -0.02 -7.03 2.32
C SER A 73 0.41 -5.70 2.92
N ASN A 74 0.70 -5.73 4.21
CA ASN A 74 1.27 -4.59 4.92
C ASN A 74 2.00 -5.06 6.20
N GLY A 75 3.09 -4.39 6.57
CA GLY A 75 3.75 -4.57 7.85
C GLY A 75 3.17 -3.65 8.92
N SER A 76 3.55 -3.87 10.18
CA SER A 76 3.09 -3.03 11.29
C SER A 76 3.87 -1.72 11.44
N GLY A 77 5.00 -1.55 10.76
CA GLY A 77 5.95 -0.46 10.99
C GLY A 77 6.97 -0.74 12.09
N VAL A 78 6.75 -1.79 12.89
CA VAL A 78 7.73 -2.22 13.90
C VAL A 78 8.87 -2.95 13.20
N ALA A 79 10.11 -2.54 13.49
CA ALA A 79 11.29 -3.18 12.88
C ALA A 79 11.30 -4.70 13.12
N GLY A 80 11.51 -5.44 12.06
CA GLY A 80 11.64 -6.89 12.07
C GLY A 80 13.04 -7.36 11.77
N GLN A 81 13.23 -8.67 11.65
CA GLN A 81 14.54 -9.28 11.43
C GLN A 81 15.22 -8.72 10.16
N SER A 82 14.47 -8.53 9.08
CA SER A 82 15.01 -8.02 7.83
C SER A 82 15.50 -6.57 7.91
N ASP A 83 15.00 -5.79 8.87
CA ASP A 83 15.43 -4.41 9.08
C ASP A 83 16.75 -4.34 9.87
N MET A 84 17.06 -5.38 10.63
CA MET A 84 18.24 -5.45 11.50
C MET A 84 19.47 -6.04 10.81
N VAL A 85 19.33 -6.47 9.56
CA VAL A 85 20.43 -7.05 8.79
C VAL A 85 21.23 -5.92 8.13
N TYR A 86 22.55 -5.92 8.40
CA TYR A 86 23.48 -5.02 7.70
C TYR A 86 23.41 -5.23 6.19
N ARG A 87 23.32 -4.13 5.45
CA ARG A 87 23.28 -4.14 3.98
C ARG A 87 24.42 -3.30 3.42
N PRO A 88 25.06 -3.74 2.32
CA PRO A 88 26.16 -3.00 1.70
C PRO A 88 25.83 -1.56 1.33
N HIS A 89 24.59 -1.27 0.94
CA HIS A 89 24.15 0.10 0.59
C HIS A 89 23.98 1.04 1.79
N MET A 90 24.01 0.53 3.01
CA MET A 90 24.01 1.35 4.24
C MET A 90 25.40 1.91 4.55
N HIS A 91 26.42 1.58 3.76
CA HIS A 91 27.79 2.12 3.85
C HIS A 91 28.41 2.09 5.25
N GLY A 92 27.97 1.19 6.13
CA GLY A 92 28.44 1.13 7.52
C GLY A 92 27.95 2.27 8.43
N ASP A 93 27.09 3.16 7.93
CA ASP A 93 26.54 4.27 8.70
C ASP A 93 25.32 3.80 9.49
N LEU A 94 25.51 3.64 10.80
CA LEU A 94 24.44 3.25 11.73
C LEU A 94 23.37 4.34 11.86
N GLY A 95 23.73 5.62 11.71
CA GLY A 95 22.77 6.73 11.73
C GLY A 95 21.84 6.68 10.53
N PHE A 96 22.38 6.41 9.35
CA PHE A 96 21.59 6.21 8.13
C PHE A 96 20.66 4.99 8.26
N ALA A 97 21.17 3.88 8.78
CA ALA A 97 20.39 2.67 9.00
C ALA A 97 19.23 2.91 9.98
N ALA A 98 19.50 3.54 11.12
CA ALA A 98 18.49 3.90 12.10
C ALA A 98 17.42 4.85 11.52
N GLY A 99 17.85 5.88 10.79
CA GLY A 99 16.95 6.81 10.10
C GLY A 99 16.04 6.11 9.10
N THR A 100 16.57 5.17 8.33
CA THR A 100 15.80 4.36 7.36
C THR A 100 14.75 3.50 8.06
N VAL A 101 15.10 2.86 9.18
CA VAL A 101 14.17 2.06 9.98
C VAL A 101 13.08 2.93 10.59
N ILE A 102 13.42 4.09 11.16
CA ILE A 102 12.45 5.01 11.78
C ILE A 102 11.48 5.56 10.73
N ILE A 103 12.00 6.08 9.63
CA ILE A 103 11.18 6.65 8.55
C ILE A 103 10.35 5.56 7.87
N GLY A 104 10.98 4.42 7.54
CA GLY A 104 10.29 3.29 6.95
C GLY A 104 9.23 2.71 7.87
N GLY A 105 9.48 2.68 9.18
CA GLY A 105 8.50 2.27 10.18
C GLY A 105 7.30 3.22 10.25
N ALA A 106 7.54 4.53 10.22
CA ALA A 106 6.46 5.52 10.21
C ALA A 106 5.59 5.43 8.94
N ILE A 107 6.22 5.27 7.77
CA ILE A 107 5.50 5.10 6.49
C ILE A 107 4.67 3.81 6.54
N GLU A 108 5.27 2.69 6.95
CA GLU A 108 4.58 1.40 6.99
C GLU A 108 3.42 1.41 7.98
N GLY A 109 3.59 2.04 9.16
CA GLY A 109 2.50 2.23 10.11
C GLY A 109 1.34 3.06 9.53
N ALA A 110 1.66 4.11 8.78
CA ALA A 110 0.66 4.93 8.10
C ALA A 110 -0.10 4.13 7.03
N THR A 111 0.62 3.40 6.17
CA THR A 111 0.00 2.56 5.14
C THR A 111 -0.77 1.38 5.76
N ASN A 112 -0.34 0.88 6.92
CA ASN A 112 -1.05 -0.16 7.66
C ASN A 112 -2.46 0.30 8.08
N LEU A 113 -2.61 1.51 8.58
CA LEU A 113 -3.93 2.08 8.90
C LEU A 113 -4.81 2.14 7.66
N CYS A 114 -4.30 2.71 6.56
CA CYS A 114 -5.04 2.76 5.29
C CYS A 114 -5.47 1.36 4.79
N THR A 115 -4.61 0.35 4.98
CA THR A 115 -4.87 -1.02 4.55
C THR A 115 -5.95 -1.67 5.40
N HIS A 116 -6.00 -1.37 6.71
CA HIS A 116 -7.08 -1.81 7.58
C HIS A 116 -8.41 -1.15 7.22
N ASP A 117 -8.41 0.15 6.86
CA ASP A 117 -9.62 0.84 6.39
C ASP A 117 -10.15 0.22 5.09
N LEU A 118 -9.25 -0.11 4.15
CA LEU A 118 -9.62 -0.83 2.93
C LEU A 118 -10.22 -2.20 3.26
N LYS A 119 -9.60 -2.95 4.18
CA LYS A 119 -10.12 -4.24 4.62
C LYS A 119 -11.54 -4.11 5.17
N ALA A 120 -11.75 -3.17 6.08
CA ALA A 120 -13.07 -2.93 6.68
C ALA A 120 -14.12 -2.59 5.61
N ARG A 121 -13.75 -1.77 4.62
CA ARG A 121 -14.64 -1.40 3.51
C ARG A 121 -15.00 -2.59 2.62
N LEU A 122 -14.01 -3.41 2.26
CA LEU A 122 -14.22 -4.59 1.43
C LEU A 122 -15.03 -5.66 2.17
N ASP A 123 -14.74 -5.90 3.46
CA ASP A 123 -15.48 -6.84 4.31
C ASP A 123 -16.96 -6.41 4.42
N ALA A 124 -17.23 -5.12 4.65
CA ALA A 124 -18.60 -4.59 4.71
C ALA A 124 -19.35 -4.74 3.38
N ALA A 125 -18.64 -4.73 2.27
CA ALA A 125 -19.18 -4.96 0.93
C ALA A 125 -19.28 -6.45 0.54
N GLY A 126 -18.79 -7.37 1.39
CA GLY A 126 -18.71 -8.81 1.07
C GLY A 126 -17.77 -9.10 -0.10
N ILE A 127 -16.65 -8.39 -0.18
CA ILE A 127 -15.60 -8.55 -1.20
C ILE A 127 -14.37 -9.16 -0.53
N GLY A 128 -13.98 -10.36 -0.95
CA GLY A 128 -12.83 -11.07 -0.42
C GLY A 128 -11.51 -10.60 -1.05
N ALA A 129 -10.43 -10.74 -0.28
CA ALA A 129 -9.05 -10.60 -0.74
C ALA A 129 -8.14 -11.54 0.07
N ASP A 130 -6.97 -11.88 -0.46
CA ASP A 130 -5.93 -12.58 0.27
C ASP A 130 -5.12 -11.55 1.07
N TRP A 131 -5.28 -11.56 2.39
CA TRP A 131 -4.66 -10.60 3.30
C TRP A 131 -3.42 -11.13 3.97
N ASN A 132 -2.33 -10.34 3.96
CA ASN A 132 -1.11 -10.63 4.69
C ASN A 132 -0.69 -9.42 5.57
N PHE A 133 -1.17 -9.38 6.80
CA PHE A 133 -0.74 -8.40 7.80
C PHE A 133 0.42 -8.97 8.62
N ARG A 134 1.62 -8.46 8.38
CA ARG A 134 2.81 -8.88 9.11
C ARG A 134 2.88 -8.18 10.48
N PRO A 135 3.19 -8.91 11.56
CA PRO A 135 3.32 -8.31 12.91
C PRO A 135 4.55 -7.40 13.03
N THR A 136 5.50 -7.51 12.11
CA THR A 136 6.69 -6.65 11.99
C THR A 136 6.95 -6.30 10.53
N GLY A 137 7.86 -5.37 10.31
CA GLY A 137 8.32 -4.94 8.99
C GLY A 137 8.12 -3.46 8.78
N THR A 138 9.17 -2.81 8.27
CA THR A 138 9.17 -1.42 7.84
C THR A 138 8.98 -1.35 6.32
N HIS A 139 8.92 -0.14 5.77
CA HIS A 139 8.71 0.11 4.34
C HIS A 139 9.96 -0.23 3.52
N GLN A 140 10.23 -1.53 3.31
CA GLN A 140 11.48 -2.05 2.78
C GLN A 140 11.26 -3.14 1.72
N TRP A 141 12.14 -3.14 0.70
CA TRP A 141 12.12 -4.10 -0.41
C TRP A 141 12.15 -5.57 0.00
N GLU A 142 12.81 -5.91 1.10
CA GLU A 142 12.94 -7.31 1.52
C GLU A 142 11.58 -7.92 1.88
N TYR A 143 10.68 -7.14 2.45
CA TYR A 143 9.32 -7.57 2.73
C TYR A 143 8.51 -7.71 1.44
N TRP A 144 8.61 -6.74 0.52
CA TRP A 144 7.89 -6.79 -0.75
C TRP A 144 8.34 -7.92 -1.68
N LYS A 145 9.63 -8.30 -1.64
CA LYS A 145 10.12 -9.50 -2.34
C LYS A 145 9.46 -10.77 -1.82
N GLN A 146 9.21 -10.86 -0.51
CA GLN A 146 8.49 -11.98 0.07
C GLN A 146 7.01 -11.90 -0.29
N ASP A 147 6.39 -10.73 -0.16
CA ASP A 147 4.99 -10.50 -0.55
C ASP A 147 4.71 -10.88 -2.01
N LEU A 148 5.65 -10.56 -2.91
CA LEU A 148 5.53 -10.98 -4.32
C LEU A 148 5.51 -12.50 -4.48
N ARG A 149 6.32 -13.23 -3.70
CA ARG A 149 6.29 -14.71 -3.71
C ARG A 149 4.99 -15.24 -3.13
N ASP A 150 4.54 -14.66 -2.02
CA ASP A 150 3.33 -15.05 -1.31
C ASP A 150 2.06 -14.71 -2.11
N SER A 151 2.10 -13.70 -2.98
CA SER A 151 1.00 -13.34 -3.88
C SER A 151 0.82 -14.32 -5.05
N TRP A 152 1.82 -15.16 -5.34
CA TRP A 152 1.80 -16.04 -6.51
C TRP A 152 0.55 -16.93 -6.60
N PRO A 153 0.03 -17.56 -5.52
CA PRO A 153 -1.20 -18.35 -5.61
C PRO A 153 -2.41 -17.53 -6.08
N THR A 154 -2.51 -16.26 -5.67
CA THR A 154 -3.58 -15.35 -6.11
C THR A 154 -3.44 -15.03 -7.59
N ILE A 155 -2.22 -14.68 -8.02
CA ILE A 155 -1.90 -14.42 -9.42
C ILE A 155 -2.18 -15.66 -10.28
N ALA A 156 -1.70 -16.83 -9.86
CA ALA A 156 -1.89 -18.08 -10.61
C ALA A 156 -3.38 -18.41 -10.80
N ARG A 157 -4.20 -18.25 -9.75
CA ARG A 157 -5.66 -18.42 -9.87
C ARG A 157 -6.28 -17.45 -10.86
N ALA A 158 -5.84 -16.18 -10.86
CA ALA A 158 -6.36 -15.15 -11.79
C ALA A 158 -6.09 -15.54 -13.26
N PHE A 159 -4.95 -16.17 -13.54
CA PHE A 159 -4.57 -16.65 -14.87
C PHE A 159 -5.03 -18.10 -15.16
N GLY A 160 -5.78 -18.75 -14.29
CA GLY A 160 -6.20 -20.15 -14.48
C GLY A 160 -5.04 -21.15 -14.46
N MET A 161 -3.96 -20.82 -13.78
CA MET A 161 -2.75 -21.64 -13.62
C MET A 161 -2.80 -22.33 -12.25
N GLU A 162 -3.58 -23.42 -12.14
CA GLU A 162 -3.65 -24.26 -10.94
C GLU A 162 -2.74 -25.49 -11.05
#